data_3ffef5f461a845da6d1d99817bb3343d
#
_entry.id   3ffef5f461a845da6d1d99817bb3343d
#
_cell.length_a   1.000
_cell.length_b   1.000
_cell.length_c   1.000
_cell.angle_alpha   90.00
_cell.angle_beta   90.00
_cell.angle_gamma   90.00
#
_symmetry.space_group_name_H-M   'P 1'
#
loop_
_entity.id
_entity.type
_entity.pdbx_description
1 polymer ?
#
loop_
_entity_poly.entity_id
_entity_poly.type
_entity_poly.pdbx_seq_one_letter_code
_entity_poly.pdbx_strand_id
1 'polypeptide(L)'
;MINWWRRGQQALLALYLATLLGAVAMVGGAAMNDARIMADPGRGMATVTGVSAVRTSVEYQDEEGRHFSPPSGLLYPSGLGEGQQVWVTYAKSNPDLVKVEGRGWVLSLIPAGSVALVATGVFALAWTWVRRSVPKRSR
;
A
#
# COMPACT_ATOMS: atom_id res chain seq x y z
N MET A 1 22.39 -2.76 -36.75
CA MET A 1 21.18 -1.93 -36.77
C MET A 1 20.44 -2.00 -35.42
N ILE A 2 20.24 -0.88 -34.80
CA ILE A 2 19.59 -0.84 -33.49
C ILE A 2 18.11 -1.08 -33.66
N ASN A 3 17.58 -2.08 -32.96
CA ASN A 3 16.15 -2.39 -33.01
C ASN A 3 15.41 -1.63 -31.91
N TRP A 4 14.98 -0.43 -32.22
CA TRP A 4 14.27 0.47 -31.30
C TRP A 4 12.97 -0.13 -30.75
N TRP A 5 12.29 -0.91 -31.57
CA TRP A 5 11.04 -1.58 -31.20
C TRP A 5 11.27 -2.60 -30.10
N ARG A 6 12.36 -3.37 -30.24
CA ARG A 6 12.73 -4.38 -29.26
C ARG A 6 13.12 -3.76 -27.93
N ARG A 7 13.87 -2.65 -27.98
CA ARG A 7 14.24 -1.90 -26.79
C ARG A 7 13.03 -1.28 -26.10
N GLY A 8 12.08 -0.74 -26.88
CA GLY A 8 10.81 -0.22 -26.35
C GLY A 8 10.00 -1.29 -25.67
N GLN A 9 9.90 -2.46 -26.24
CA GLN A 9 9.20 -3.60 -25.65
C GLN A 9 9.88 -4.08 -24.37
N GLN A 10 11.20 -4.16 -24.36
CA GLN A 10 11.96 -4.54 -23.17
C GLN A 10 11.83 -3.52 -22.05
N ALA A 11 11.89 -2.24 -22.37
CA ALA A 11 11.72 -1.17 -21.39
C ALA A 11 10.30 -1.19 -20.80
N LEU A 12 9.30 -1.41 -21.64
CA LEU A 12 7.90 -1.49 -21.22
C LEU A 12 7.67 -2.69 -20.30
N LEU A 13 8.24 -3.85 -20.67
CA LEU A 13 8.15 -5.06 -19.87
C LEU A 13 8.85 -4.89 -18.52
N ALA A 14 10.04 -4.29 -18.51
CA ALA A 14 10.78 -4.02 -17.28
C ALA A 14 10.01 -3.08 -16.35
N LEU A 15 9.41 -2.05 -16.90
CA LEU A 15 8.59 -1.10 -16.14
C LEU A 15 7.36 -1.78 -15.53
N TYR A 16 6.70 -2.63 -16.31
CA TYR A 16 5.54 -3.39 -15.85
C TYR A 16 5.90 -4.34 -14.71
N LEU A 17 6.99 -5.10 -14.88
CA LEU A 17 7.47 -6.02 -13.84
C LEU A 17 7.88 -5.26 -12.57
N ALA A 18 8.54 -4.11 -12.70
CA ALA A 18 8.89 -3.28 -11.56
C ALA A 18 7.65 -2.78 -10.81
N THR A 19 6.60 -2.40 -11.52
CA THR A 19 5.33 -1.96 -10.93
C THR A 19 4.65 -3.10 -10.18
N LEU A 20 4.63 -4.30 -10.76
CA LEU A 20 4.06 -5.48 -10.09
C LEU A 20 4.85 -5.86 -8.85
N LEU A 21 6.18 -5.80 -8.90
CA LEU A 21 7.03 -6.04 -7.73
C LEU A 21 6.74 -5.03 -6.63
N GLY A 22 6.55 -3.76 -6.99
CA GLY A 22 6.18 -2.72 -6.02
C GLY A 22 4.85 -3.00 -5.36
N ALA A 23 3.86 -3.45 -6.12
CA ALA A 23 2.55 -3.83 -5.57
C ALA A 23 2.65 -5.02 -4.62
N VAL A 24 3.42 -6.04 -4.98
CA VAL A 24 3.66 -7.22 -4.12
C VAL A 24 4.40 -6.80 -2.84
N ALA A 25 5.41 -5.94 -2.95
CA ALA A 25 6.15 -5.45 -1.79
C ALA A 25 5.25 -4.66 -0.84
N MET A 26 4.32 -3.87 -1.36
CA MET A 26 3.36 -3.12 -0.54
C MET A 26 2.45 -4.05 0.27
N VAL A 27 1.91 -5.09 -0.37
CA VAL A 27 1.08 -6.09 0.32
C VAL A 27 1.92 -6.89 1.31
N GLY A 28 3.12 -7.31 0.93
CA GLY A 28 4.04 -8.05 1.80
C GLY A 28 4.43 -7.24 3.03
N GLY A 29 4.74 -5.95 2.86
CA GLY A 29 5.04 -5.04 3.96
C GLY A 29 3.88 -4.88 4.92
N ALA A 30 2.67 -4.71 4.40
CA ALA A 30 1.46 -4.62 5.20
C ALA A 30 1.19 -5.91 5.97
N ALA A 31 1.38 -7.07 5.34
CA ALA A 31 1.23 -8.38 5.98
C ALA A 31 2.25 -8.57 7.10
N MET A 32 3.49 -8.15 6.91
CA MET A 32 4.53 -8.20 7.94
C MET A 32 4.19 -7.31 9.14
N ASN A 33 3.73 -6.09 8.89
CA ASN A 33 3.31 -5.18 9.96
C ASN A 33 2.14 -5.77 10.74
N ASP A 34 1.17 -6.33 10.05
CA ASP A 34 0.02 -6.98 10.68
C ASP A 34 0.46 -8.18 11.53
N ALA A 35 1.37 -9.00 11.02
CA ALA A 35 1.91 -10.14 11.75
C ALA A 35 2.65 -9.69 13.02
N ARG A 36 3.39 -8.59 12.99
CA ARG A 36 4.08 -8.04 14.16
C ARG A 36 3.08 -7.56 15.21
N ILE A 37 2.00 -6.92 14.79
CA ILE A 37 0.94 -6.49 15.70
C ILE A 37 0.27 -7.72 16.34
N MET A 38 -0.08 -8.71 15.54
CA MET A 38 -0.79 -9.89 16.03
C MET A 38 0.08 -10.85 16.82
N ALA A 39 1.42 -10.73 16.75
CA ALA A 39 2.33 -11.52 17.55
C ALA A 39 2.27 -11.15 19.04
N ASP A 40 2.00 -9.86 19.34
CA ASP A 40 1.89 -9.36 20.72
C ASP A 40 0.94 -8.16 20.72
N PRO A 41 -0.37 -8.40 20.50
CA PRO A 41 -1.32 -7.32 20.34
C PRO A 41 -1.71 -6.67 21.65
N GLY A 42 -1.78 -5.34 21.65
CA GLY A 42 -2.40 -4.55 22.69
C GLY A 42 -3.63 -3.84 22.14
N ARG A 43 -4.53 -3.46 23.00
CA ARG A 43 -5.76 -2.74 22.65
C ARG A 43 -5.80 -1.41 23.36
N GLY A 44 -6.15 -0.36 22.65
CA GLY A 44 -6.28 0.98 23.23
C GLY A 44 -7.34 1.81 22.53
N MET A 45 -7.73 2.90 23.17
CA MET A 45 -8.62 3.88 22.55
C MET A 45 -7.78 5.01 21.97
N ALA A 46 -7.95 5.25 20.68
CA ALA A 46 -7.26 6.31 19.96
C ALA A 46 -8.20 7.46 19.64
N THR A 47 -7.67 8.67 19.69
CA THR A 47 -8.35 9.87 19.21
C THR A 47 -7.62 10.36 17.96
N VAL A 48 -8.37 10.61 16.89
CA VAL A 48 -7.82 11.15 15.65
C VAL A 48 -7.46 12.62 15.87
N THR A 49 -6.17 12.94 15.73
CA THR A 49 -5.67 14.30 15.94
C THR A 49 -5.51 15.10 14.64
N GLY A 50 -5.45 14.40 13.50
CA GLY A 50 -5.34 15.05 12.20
C GLY A 50 -5.52 14.05 11.07
N VAL A 51 -6.09 14.52 9.96
CA VAL A 51 -6.29 13.71 8.75
C VAL A 51 -5.66 14.45 7.59
N SER A 52 -4.77 13.75 6.86
CA SER A 52 -4.21 14.24 5.62
C SER A 52 -4.49 13.25 4.49
N ALA A 53 -4.13 13.62 3.25
CA ALA A 53 -4.31 12.75 2.10
C ALA A 53 -3.55 11.42 2.21
N VAL A 54 -2.46 11.39 2.99
CA VAL A 54 -1.56 10.25 3.07
C VAL A 54 -1.50 9.60 4.45
N ARG A 55 -2.07 10.25 5.47
CA ARG A 55 -1.90 9.79 6.85
C ARG A 55 -3.05 10.24 7.74
N THR A 56 -3.49 9.34 8.62
CA THR A 56 -4.40 9.65 9.72
C THR A 56 -3.59 9.64 11.02
N SER A 57 -3.33 10.82 11.57
CA SER A 57 -2.59 10.96 12.82
C SER A 57 -3.50 10.70 14.00
N VAL A 58 -3.02 9.95 14.96
CA VAL A 58 -3.78 9.60 16.16
C VAL A 58 -2.91 9.70 17.40
N GLU A 59 -3.57 9.86 18.53
CA GLU A 59 -2.99 9.69 19.84
C GLU A 59 -3.78 8.62 20.57
N TYR A 60 -3.08 7.62 21.12
CA TYR A 60 -3.75 6.56 21.86
C TYR A 60 -3.02 6.27 23.17
N GLN A 61 -3.72 5.63 24.08
CA GLN A 61 -3.23 5.21 25.36
C GLN A 61 -3.13 3.69 25.38
N ASP A 62 -1.98 3.16 25.81
CA ASP A 62 -1.82 1.71 25.92
C ASP A 62 -2.52 1.16 27.16
N GLU A 63 -2.44 -0.16 27.36
CA GLU A 63 -3.08 -0.84 28.50
C GLU A 63 -2.51 -0.39 29.85
N GLU A 64 -1.29 0.15 29.85
CA GLU A 64 -0.61 0.66 31.05
C GLU A 64 -0.81 2.15 31.28
N GLY A 65 -1.59 2.80 30.43
CA GLY A 65 -1.92 4.22 30.54
C GLY A 65 -0.91 5.16 29.89
N ARG A 66 0.07 4.64 29.15
CA ARG A 66 1.05 5.48 28.45
C ARG A 66 0.48 6.00 27.13
N HIS A 67 0.74 7.26 26.83
CA HIS A 67 0.30 7.90 25.58
C HIS A 67 1.32 7.72 24.48
N PHE A 68 0.82 7.44 23.29
CA PHE A 68 1.63 7.31 22.09
C PHE A 68 1.02 8.09 20.95
N SER A 69 1.87 8.76 20.17
CA SER A 69 1.50 9.46 18.93
C SER A 69 2.38 8.94 17.80
N PRO A 70 2.01 7.83 17.15
CA PRO A 70 2.86 7.22 16.13
C PRO A 70 3.17 8.21 15.00
N PRO A 71 4.45 8.37 14.62
CA PRO A 71 4.82 9.33 13.55
C PRO A 71 4.18 9.02 12.21
N SER A 72 3.96 7.74 11.92
CA SER A 72 3.33 7.29 10.67
C SER A 72 1.81 7.31 10.71
N GLY A 73 1.20 7.58 11.88
CA GLY A 73 -0.24 7.50 12.06
C GLY A 73 -0.75 6.07 12.04
N LEU A 74 -2.04 5.90 11.75
CA LEU A 74 -2.64 4.58 11.63
C LEU A 74 -2.18 3.86 10.37
N LEU A 75 -1.92 2.57 10.51
CA LEU A 75 -1.75 1.67 9.37
C LEU A 75 -3.12 1.50 8.69
N TYR A 76 -3.11 1.44 7.38
CA TYR A 76 -4.29 1.25 6.52
C TYR A 76 -5.21 2.49 6.48
N PRO A 77 -5.80 2.79 5.31
CA PRO A 77 -6.79 3.87 5.18
C PRO A 77 -7.99 3.62 6.08
N SER A 78 -8.36 4.61 6.86
CA SER A 78 -9.37 4.42 7.90
C SER A 78 -10.70 5.13 7.65
N GLY A 79 -10.70 6.18 6.82
CA GLY A 79 -11.91 6.97 6.62
C GLY A 79 -12.42 7.71 7.86
N LEU A 80 -11.53 7.94 8.83
CA LEU A 80 -11.86 8.57 10.09
C LEU A 80 -11.78 10.10 9.99
N GLY A 81 -12.62 10.79 10.79
CA GLY A 81 -12.58 12.22 10.91
C GLY A 81 -11.81 12.70 12.14
N GLU A 82 -11.29 13.92 12.09
CA GLU A 82 -10.60 14.54 13.21
C GLU A 82 -11.49 14.61 14.45
N GLY A 83 -10.93 14.26 15.60
CA GLY A 83 -11.66 14.22 16.87
C GLY A 83 -12.41 12.91 17.13
N GLN A 84 -12.49 12.03 16.15
CA GLN A 84 -13.17 10.75 16.31
C GLN A 84 -12.36 9.81 17.21
N GLN A 85 -13.04 9.05 18.04
CA GLN A 85 -12.42 8.04 18.90
C GLN A 85 -12.73 6.65 18.35
N VAL A 86 -11.69 5.80 18.29
CA VAL A 86 -11.81 4.43 17.79
C VAL A 86 -10.94 3.50 18.61
N TRP A 87 -11.36 2.24 18.70
CA TRP A 87 -10.51 1.20 19.26
C TRP A 87 -9.43 0.83 18.25
N VAL A 88 -8.20 0.69 18.76
CA VAL A 88 -7.04 0.31 17.95
C VAL A 88 -6.34 -0.90 18.55
N THR A 89 -5.68 -1.63 17.69
CA THR A 89 -4.77 -2.73 18.05
C THR A 89 -3.36 -2.27 17.70
N TYR A 90 -2.44 -2.40 18.63
CA TYR A 90 -1.04 -2.01 18.45
C TYR A 90 -0.11 -3.17 18.80
N ALA A 91 1.13 -3.10 18.33
CA ALA A 91 2.16 -4.05 18.71
C ALA A 91 2.80 -3.58 20.03
N LYS A 92 2.73 -4.39 21.08
CA LYS A 92 3.34 -4.03 22.37
C LYS A 92 4.85 -3.90 22.26
N SER A 93 5.47 -4.67 21.37
CA SER A 93 6.91 -4.60 21.09
C SER A 93 7.29 -3.36 20.29
N ASN A 94 6.37 -2.77 19.54
CA ASN A 94 6.58 -1.56 18.76
C ASN A 94 5.27 -0.76 18.68
N PRO A 95 5.00 0.13 19.66
CA PRO A 95 3.76 0.89 19.72
C PRO A 95 3.48 1.82 18.54
N ASP A 96 4.46 2.08 17.69
CA ASP A 96 4.26 2.85 16.47
C ASP A 96 3.50 2.07 15.40
N LEU A 97 3.45 0.75 15.52
CA LEU A 97 2.63 -0.10 14.68
C LEU A 97 1.23 -0.21 15.29
N VAL A 98 0.29 0.55 14.74
CA VAL A 98 -1.08 0.64 15.24
C VAL A 98 -2.07 0.62 14.09
N LYS A 99 -3.17 -0.11 14.26
CA LYS A 99 -4.27 -0.20 13.28
C LYS A 99 -5.61 -0.12 13.99
N VAL A 100 -6.65 0.27 13.26
CA VAL A 100 -8.02 0.20 13.75
C VAL A 100 -8.39 -1.27 14.00
N GLU A 101 -9.00 -1.55 15.14
CA GLU A 101 -9.41 -2.90 15.51
C GLU A 101 -10.30 -3.52 14.41
N GLY A 102 -10.03 -4.75 14.07
CA GLY A 102 -10.74 -5.50 13.03
C GLY A 102 -10.26 -5.24 11.61
N ARG A 103 -9.35 -4.29 11.39
CA ARG A 103 -8.74 -4.06 10.08
C ARG A 103 -7.41 -4.80 9.99
N GLY A 104 -7.03 -5.20 8.79
CA GLY A 104 -5.82 -5.97 8.59
C GLY A 104 -5.16 -5.70 7.24
N TRP A 105 -4.08 -6.43 6.96
CA TRP A 105 -3.29 -6.26 5.75
C TRP A 105 -4.10 -6.45 4.47
N VAL A 106 -5.23 -7.14 4.54
CA VAL A 106 -6.13 -7.36 3.39
C VAL A 106 -6.59 -6.03 2.80
N LEU A 107 -6.70 -4.96 3.62
CA LEU A 107 -7.07 -3.63 3.13
C LEU A 107 -6.03 -3.05 2.16
N SER A 108 -4.78 -3.49 2.24
CA SER A 108 -3.74 -3.06 1.31
C SER A 108 -3.90 -3.67 -0.07
N LEU A 109 -4.70 -4.74 -0.20
CA LEU A 109 -5.00 -5.36 -1.49
C LEU A 109 -5.80 -4.43 -2.41
N ILE A 110 -6.60 -3.53 -1.84
CA ILE A 110 -7.39 -2.58 -2.64
C ILE A 110 -6.48 -1.62 -3.41
N PRO A 111 -5.58 -0.84 -2.76
CA PRO A 111 -4.68 0.04 -3.50
C PRO A 111 -3.67 -0.72 -4.34
N ALA A 112 -3.14 -1.85 -3.85
CA ALA A 112 -2.19 -2.66 -4.62
C ALA A 112 -2.85 -3.29 -5.84
N GLY A 113 -4.07 -3.81 -5.68
CA GLY A 113 -4.86 -4.36 -6.78
C GLY A 113 -5.22 -3.30 -7.81
N SER A 114 -5.55 -2.08 -7.38
CA SER A 114 -5.82 -0.95 -8.26
C SER A 114 -4.60 -0.58 -9.09
N VAL A 115 -3.42 -0.50 -8.46
CA VAL A 115 -2.16 -0.21 -9.15
C VAL A 115 -1.85 -1.30 -10.18
N ALA A 116 -1.99 -2.56 -9.79
CA ALA A 116 -1.74 -3.70 -10.69
C ALA A 116 -2.70 -3.69 -11.88
N LEU A 117 -3.98 -3.38 -11.65
CA LEU A 117 -5.01 -3.33 -12.69
C LEU A 117 -4.74 -2.20 -13.69
N VAL A 118 -4.44 -1.01 -13.20
CA VAL A 118 -4.12 0.15 -14.03
C VAL A 118 -2.84 -0.13 -14.82
N ALA A 119 -1.80 -0.66 -14.17
CA ALA A 119 -0.54 -1.00 -14.83
C ALA A 119 -0.76 -2.04 -15.94
N THR A 120 -1.60 -3.05 -15.68
CA THR A 120 -1.93 -4.08 -16.68
C THR A 120 -2.66 -3.47 -17.86
N GLY A 121 -3.63 -2.59 -17.63
CA GLY A 121 -4.36 -1.90 -18.68
C GLY A 121 -3.45 -1.02 -19.54
N VAL A 122 -2.61 -0.22 -18.90
CA VAL A 122 -1.66 0.65 -19.58
C VAL A 122 -0.65 -0.18 -20.38
N PHE A 123 -0.12 -1.26 -19.77
CA PHE A 123 0.81 -2.16 -20.46
C PHE A 123 0.17 -2.78 -21.69
N ALA A 124 -1.07 -3.28 -21.58
CA ALA A 124 -1.77 -3.91 -22.71
C ALA A 124 -2.02 -2.91 -23.84
N LEU A 125 -2.44 -1.70 -23.52
CA LEU A 125 -2.66 -0.66 -24.54
C LEU A 125 -1.35 -0.24 -25.21
N ALA A 126 -0.29 -0.05 -24.43
CA ALA A 126 1.02 0.32 -24.95
C ALA A 126 1.62 -0.81 -25.81
N TRP A 127 1.44 -2.06 -25.38
CA TRP A 127 1.90 -3.22 -26.11
C TRP A 127 1.21 -3.35 -27.45
N THR A 128 -0.12 -3.20 -27.50
CA THR A 128 -0.88 -3.25 -28.75
C THR A 128 -0.52 -2.08 -29.66
N TRP A 129 -0.32 -0.89 -29.10
CA TRP A 129 0.12 0.27 -29.86
C TRP A 129 1.49 0.04 -30.51
N VAL A 130 2.46 -0.46 -29.75
CA VAL A 130 3.80 -0.78 -30.24
C VAL A 130 3.72 -1.84 -31.34
N ARG A 131 2.93 -2.89 -31.14
CA ARG A 131 2.77 -3.94 -32.15
C ARG A 131 2.13 -3.42 -33.44
N ARG A 132 1.15 -2.54 -33.33
CA ARG A 132 0.49 -1.94 -34.50
C ARG A 132 1.40 -0.97 -35.24
N SER A 133 2.33 -0.33 -34.52
CA SER A 133 3.26 0.63 -35.10
C SER A 133 4.46 -0.03 -35.77
N VAL A 134 4.70 -1.31 -35.53
CA VAL A 134 5.77 -2.05 -36.22
C VAL A 134 5.37 -2.22 -37.68
N PRO A 135 6.18 -1.74 -38.65
CA PRO A 135 5.85 -1.90 -40.06
C PRO A 135 5.78 -3.39 -40.41
N LYS A 136 4.66 -3.79 -40.99
CA LYS A 136 4.59 -5.13 -41.59
C LYS A 136 5.55 -5.16 -42.76
N ARG A 137 6.54 -6.04 -42.71
CA ARG A 137 7.34 -6.31 -43.88
C ARG A 137 6.43 -6.98 -44.91
N SER A 138 6.08 -6.23 -45.92
CA SER A 138 5.45 -6.82 -47.07
C SER A 138 6.48 -7.69 -47.82
N ARG A 139 6.13 -8.89 -48.06
CA ARG A 139 6.92 -9.77 -48.94
C ARG A 139 6.35 -9.71 -50.35
#